data_f850498d23ac92fb74e94e7036daf632
#
_entry.id   f850498d23ac92fb74e94e7036daf632
#
_cell.length_a   1.000
_cell.length_b   1.000
_cell.length_c   1.000
_cell.angle_alpha   90.00
_cell.angle_beta   90.00
_cell.angle_gamma   90.00
#
_symmetry.space_group_name_H-M   'P 1'
#
loop_
_entity.id
_entity.type
_entity.pdbx_description
1 polymer ?
#
loop_
_entity_poly.entity_id
_entity_poly.type
_entity_poly.pdbx_seq_one_letter_code
_entity_poly.pdbx_strand_id
1 'polypeptide(L)'
;RQVELRMRAIFNAGNLYTMAPGMIHELLNFGTGCMTHVDDDENLSRFYTHTVGSYWIAQSDKLEVNTLVREYDMTAEQIALEFTDGKDLSNLSTSVQTALTRGNMGAWFPVVHFIEPNDDMRPSSPLSKDKPFASVKYEPGNVNKDAFLSVKGFDEFPAYVPRWGLTGEDIYGTDCPGMQALGDIKGLQIEEKRKAQAIDKQVNPPLSAPPSVRNTPITSLPGGLNVYDAGGTGQKIESLYAVNLDLRDLKEDMDRVERRINDAFFVDLFLAISNMEGI
;
A
#
# COMPACT_ATOMS: atom_id res chain seq x y z
N ARG A 1 33.95 -8.62 9.61
CA ARG A 1 33.21 -9.60 10.44
C ARG A 1 32.63 -8.98 11.73
N GLN A 2 33.45 -8.26 12.56
CA GLN A 2 32.91 -7.63 13.78
C GLN A 2 31.90 -6.50 13.47
N VAL A 3 32.18 -5.65 12.50
CA VAL A 3 31.25 -4.58 12.05
C VAL A 3 29.97 -5.18 11.50
N GLU A 4 30.09 -6.18 10.65
CA GLU A 4 28.94 -6.89 10.07
C GLU A 4 28.03 -7.49 11.16
N LEU A 5 28.62 -8.16 12.17
CA LEU A 5 27.87 -8.73 13.29
C LEU A 5 27.15 -7.64 14.09
N ARG A 6 27.77 -6.48 14.31
CA ARG A 6 27.14 -5.35 14.98
C ARG A 6 26.01 -4.75 14.17
N MET A 7 26.21 -4.53 12.85
CA MET A 7 25.15 -4.02 11.96
C MET A 7 23.96 -4.97 11.95
N ARG A 8 24.21 -6.28 11.82
CA ARG A 8 23.16 -7.29 11.84
C ARG A 8 22.41 -7.32 13.17
N ALA A 9 23.13 -7.12 14.29
CA ALA A 9 22.52 -7.04 15.61
C ALA A 9 21.59 -5.79 15.74
N ILE A 10 22.02 -4.63 15.23
CA ILE A 10 21.21 -3.42 15.21
C ILE A 10 19.96 -3.60 14.34
N PHE A 11 20.10 -4.17 13.15
CA PHE A 11 18.97 -4.42 12.25
C PHE A 11 17.97 -5.42 12.82
N ASN A 12 18.45 -6.42 13.57
CA ASN A 12 17.60 -7.39 14.27
C ASN A 12 16.92 -6.79 15.51
N ALA A 13 17.59 -5.89 16.23
CA ALA A 13 17.00 -5.20 17.37
C ALA A 13 15.98 -4.15 16.95
N GLY A 14 16.22 -3.49 15.80
CA GLY A 14 15.29 -2.57 15.18
C GLY A 14 14.18 -3.30 14.41
N ASN A 15 13.44 -2.54 13.63
CA ASN A 15 12.30 -3.03 12.86
C ASN A 15 12.56 -3.10 11.33
N LEU A 16 13.83 -3.10 10.89
CA LEU A 16 14.18 -3.08 9.46
C LEU A 16 13.51 -4.23 8.68
N TYR A 17 13.65 -5.46 9.18
CA TYR A 17 13.11 -6.64 8.49
C TYR A 17 11.58 -6.71 8.49
N THR A 18 10.92 -5.97 9.37
CA THR A 18 9.46 -5.82 9.38
C THR A 18 9.00 -4.75 8.38
N MET A 19 9.78 -3.68 8.20
CA MET A 19 9.42 -2.55 7.34
C MET A 19 9.88 -2.71 5.89
N ALA A 20 11.03 -3.35 5.66
CA ALA A 20 11.59 -3.53 4.31
C ALA A 20 10.66 -4.27 3.33
N PRO A 21 9.94 -5.34 3.70
CA PRO A 21 8.97 -5.98 2.81
C PRO A 21 7.90 -5.02 2.30
N GLY A 22 7.40 -4.12 3.16
CA GLY A 22 6.43 -3.09 2.76
C GLY A 22 7.00 -2.14 1.70
N MET A 23 8.23 -1.67 1.89
CA MET A 23 8.91 -0.80 0.91
C MET A 23 9.12 -1.53 -0.43
N ILE A 24 9.53 -2.80 -0.41
CA ILE A 24 9.71 -3.60 -1.62
C ILE A 24 8.38 -3.81 -2.33
N HIS A 25 7.31 -4.05 -1.59
CA HIS A 25 5.96 -4.19 -2.14
C HIS A 25 5.50 -2.91 -2.87
N GLU A 26 5.72 -1.73 -2.27
CA GLU A 26 5.42 -0.44 -2.91
C GLU A 26 6.28 -0.25 -4.18
N LEU A 27 7.58 -0.58 -4.12
CA LEU A 27 8.49 -0.50 -5.25
C LEU A 27 8.06 -1.38 -6.43
N LEU A 28 7.66 -2.62 -6.17
CA LEU A 28 7.23 -3.57 -7.22
C LEU A 28 5.89 -3.18 -7.85
N ASN A 29 4.97 -2.61 -7.07
CA ASN A 29 3.63 -2.27 -7.56
C ASN A 29 3.52 -0.88 -8.16
N PHE A 30 4.24 0.10 -7.60
CA PHE A 30 4.11 1.52 -7.99
C PHE A 30 5.40 2.13 -8.55
N GLY A 31 6.48 1.37 -8.59
CA GLY A 31 7.76 1.83 -9.12
C GLY A 31 8.59 2.68 -8.18
N THR A 32 8.06 3.06 -7.02
CA THR A 32 8.76 3.87 -6.03
C THR A 32 8.45 3.35 -4.64
N GLY A 33 9.49 3.07 -3.87
CA GLY A 33 9.38 2.78 -2.45
C GLY A 33 9.93 3.95 -1.64
N CYS A 34 9.45 4.16 -0.43
CA CYS A 34 9.99 5.15 0.49
C CYS A 34 10.03 4.60 1.91
N MET A 35 11.19 4.67 2.51
CA MET A 35 11.40 4.28 3.91
C MET A 35 12.30 5.31 4.59
N THR A 36 11.86 5.87 5.70
CA THR A 36 12.66 6.78 6.51
C THR A 36 13.35 6.01 7.64
N HIS A 37 14.56 6.46 7.96
CA HIS A 37 15.36 5.98 9.07
C HIS A 37 15.52 7.11 10.06
N VAL A 38 15.26 6.84 11.32
CA VAL A 38 15.46 7.78 12.42
C VAL A 38 16.22 7.09 13.56
N ASP A 39 16.96 7.89 14.30
CA ASP A 39 17.62 7.43 15.51
C ASP A 39 16.56 7.06 16.56
N ASP A 40 16.79 5.97 17.29
CA ASP A 40 15.93 5.46 18.34
C ASP A 40 16.75 5.26 19.62
N ASP A 41 16.33 5.86 20.71
CA ASP A 41 17.03 5.79 22.00
C ASP A 41 17.06 4.37 22.58
N GLU A 42 16.09 3.52 22.23
CA GLU A 42 16.01 2.14 22.70
C GLU A 42 16.80 1.15 21.85
N ASN A 43 16.64 1.24 20.49
CA ASN A 43 17.16 0.23 19.57
C ASN A 43 18.18 0.81 18.57
N LEU A 44 18.67 2.04 18.80
CA LEU A 44 19.58 2.80 17.96
C LEU A 44 19.01 3.19 16.60
N SER A 45 18.06 2.45 16.06
CA SER A 45 17.60 2.63 14.68
C SER A 45 16.15 2.19 14.52
N ARG A 46 15.33 3.08 13.96
CA ARG A 46 13.93 2.79 13.66
C ARG A 46 13.59 3.19 12.22
N PHE A 47 12.86 2.31 11.55
CA PHE A 47 12.48 2.46 10.15
C PHE A 47 10.97 2.62 10.02
N TYR A 48 10.53 3.48 9.10
CA TYR A 48 9.13 3.70 8.78
C TYR A 48 8.95 3.66 7.27
N THR A 49 8.20 2.66 6.79
CA THR A 49 7.81 2.58 5.38
C THR A 49 6.59 3.45 5.14
N HIS A 50 6.62 4.21 4.06
CA HIS A 50 5.55 5.12 3.66
C HIS A 50 4.84 4.59 2.43
N THR A 51 3.51 4.63 2.46
CA THR A 51 2.67 4.20 1.34
C THR A 51 2.62 5.27 0.26
N VAL A 52 2.64 4.86 -0.99
CA VAL A 52 2.46 5.75 -2.15
C VAL A 52 1.15 6.54 -2.01
N GLY A 53 1.23 7.85 -2.24
CA GLY A 53 0.14 8.79 -2.03
C GLY A 53 0.17 9.53 -0.69
N SER A 54 0.98 9.08 0.30
CA SER A 54 1.17 9.79 1.57
C SER A 54 2.43 10.65 1.61
N TYR A 55 3.21 10.65 0.53
CA TYR A 55 4.45 11.42 0.44
C TYR A 55 4.70 11.95 -0.97
N TRP A 56 5.50 12.99 -1.06
CA TRP A 56 6.03 13.58 -2.28
C TRP A 56 7.54 13.68 -2.17
N ILE A 57 8.23 13.50 -3.28
CA ILE A 57 9.69 13.56 -3.36
C ILE A 57 10.13 14.55 -4.43
N ALA A 58 11.31 15.12 -4.24
CA ALA A 58 12.02 15.86 -5.28
C ALA A 58 13.47 15.36 -5.35
N GLN A 59 14.12 15.66 -6.47
CA GLN A 59 15.47 15.21 -6.74
C GLN A 59 16.38 16.39 -7.08
N SER A 60 17.67 16.19 -6.84
CA SER A 60 18.72 17.09 -7.25
C SER A 60 19.00 17.00 -8.76
N ASP A 61 19.85 17.90 -9.25
CA ASP A 61 20.42 17.87 -10.62
C ASP A 61 21.16 16.57 -10.95
N LYS A 62 21.58 15.82 -9.92
CA LYS A 62 22.23 14.51 -10.05
C LYS A 62 21.26 13.33 -10.07
N LEU A 63 19.96 13.60 -10.16
CA LEU A 63 18.88 12.61 -10.09
C LEU A 63 18.84 11.82 -8.77
N GLU A 64 19.40 12.37 -7.69
CA GLU A 64 19.31 11.81 -6.35
C GLU A 64 18.17 12.46 -5.60
N VAL A 65 17.33 11.64 -4.95
CA VAL A 65 16.24 12.16 -4.10
C VAL A 65 16.85 12.81 -2.87
N ASN A 66 16.56 14.10 -2.70
CA ASN A 66 17.06 14.92 -1.60
C ASN A 66 15.97 15.67 -0.83
N THR A 67 14.74 15.55 -1.26
CA THR A 67 13.59 16.20 -0.63
C THR A 67 12.46 15.20 -0.42
N LEU A 68 11.87 15.21 0.76
CA LEU A 68 10.72 14.39 1.13
C LEU A 68 9.69 15.25 1.86
N VAL A 69 8.47 15.24 1.38
CA VAL A 69 7.33 15.85 2.04
C VAL A 69 6.32 14.78 2.38
N ARG A 70 5.79 14.80 3.58
CA ARG A 70 4.76 13.87 4.05
C ARG A 70 3.60 14.64 4.66
N GLU A 71 2.40 14.20 4.38
CA GLU A 71 1.19 14.63 5.05
C GLU A 71 0.57 13.45 5.78
N TYR A 72 0.24 13.62 7.04
CA TYR A 72 -0.37 12.59 7.88
C TYR A 72 -1.19 13.22 8.99
N ASP A 73 -2.19 12.50 9.46
CA ASP A 73 -3.06 12.99 10.50
C ASP A 73 -2.56 12.58 11.89
N MET A 74 -2.66 13.48 12.84
CA MET A 74 -2.41 13.25 14.26
C MET A 74 -3.59 13.71 15.09
N THR A 75 -3.83 13.04 16.22
CA THR A 75 -4.83 13.52 17.16
C THR A 75 -4.32 14.75 17.95
N ALA A 76 -5.24 15.58 18.44
CA ALA A 76 -4.89 16.73 19.25
C ALA A 76 -3.99 16.34 20.43
N GLU A 77 -4.26 15.22 21.08
CA GLU A 77 -3.44 14.68 22.17
C GLU A 77 -2.03 14.32 21.71
N GLN A 78 -1.88 13.64 20.58
CA GLN A 78 -0.57 13.28 20.02
C GLN A 78 0.25 14.51 19.67
N ILE A 79 -0.38 15.53 19.06
CA ILE A 79 0.29 16.80 18.74
C ILE A 79 0.77 17.48 20.01
N ALA A 80 -0.06 17.55 21.05
CA ALA A 80 0.31 18.14 22.32
C ALA A 80 1.45 17.38 23.00
N LEU A 81 1.42 16.05 23.00
CA LEU A 81 2.46 15.21 23.62
C LEU A 81 3.80 15.26 22.87
N GLU A 82 3.76 15.31 21.54
CA GLU A 82 5.00 15.26 20.73
C GLU A 82 5.67 16.65 20.60
N PHE A 83 4.88 17.73 20.51
CA PHE A 83 5.41 19.06 20.14
C PHE A 83 5.31 20.10 21.24
N THR A 84 4.73 19.76 22.39
CA THR A 84 4.65 20.70 23.52
C THR A 84 5.07 20.00 24.80
N ASP A 85 5.67 20.75 25.71
CA ASP A 85 5.97 20.26 27.06
C ASP A 85 4.72 20.25 27.96
N GLY A 86 3.52 20.28 27.37
CA GLY A 86 2.23 20.31 28.06
C GLY A 86 1.87 21.65 28.71
N LYS A 87 2.70 22.68 28.56
CA LYS A 87 2.49 24.01 29.18
C LYS A 87 2.37 25.13 28.17
N ASP A 88 3.13 25.07 27.07
CA ASP A 88 3.12 26.14 26.05
C ASP A 88 2.46 25.58 24.76
N LEU A 89 1.26 26.09 24.48
CA LEU A 89 0.48 25.74 23.30
C LEU A 89 0.57 26.81 22.19
N SER A 90 1.45 27.79 22.34
CA SER A 90 1.54 28.98 21.44
C SER A 90 1.89 28.59 20.00
N ASN A 91 2.62 27.50 19.81
CA ASN A 91 3.03 27.00 18.50
C ASN A 91 1.93 26.22 17.77
N LEU A 92 0.86 25.84 18.47
CA LEU A 92 -0.24 25.09 17.90
C LEU A 92 -1.26 26.02 17.23
N SER A 93 -1.94 25.51 16.21
CA SER A 93 -3.05 26.24 15.59
C SER A 93 -4.19 26.49 16.59
N THR A 94 -4.95 27.54 16.36
CA THR A 94 -6.15 27.84 17.16
C THR A 94 -7.15 26.66 17.18
N SER A 95 -7.20 25.90 16.09
CA SER A 95 -8.07 24.74 15.97
C SER A 95 -7.68 23.63 16.94
N VAL A 96 -6.38 23.28 17.00
CA VAL A 96 -5.86 22.28 17.94
C VAL A 96 -5.99 22.75 19.38
N GLN A 97 -5.64 24.01 19.67
CA GLN A 97 -5.80 24.61 21.01
C GLN A 97 -7.26 24.55 21.49
N THR A 98 -8.22 24.84 20.59
CA THR A 98 -9.64 24.76 20.90
C THR A 98 -10.09 23.34 21.18
N ALA A 99 -9.60 22.36 20.41
CA ALA A 99 -9.90 20.94 20.63
C ALA A 99 -9.40 20.48 22.01
N LEU A 100 -8.16 20.82 22.35
CA LEU A 100 -7.56 20.51 23.65
C LEU A 100 -8.34 21.13 24.81
N THR A 101 -8.68 22.43 24.70
CA THR A 101 -9.45 23.16 25.73
C THR A 101 -10.85 22.59 25.96
N ARG A 102 -11.49 22.12 24.89
CA ARG A 102 -12.81 21.47 24.95
C ARG A 102 -12.78 20.01 25.38
N GLY A 103 -11.61 19.44 25.61
CA GLY A 103 -11.44 18.02 25.96
C GLY A 103 -11.65 17.06 24.79
N ASN A 104 -11.67 17.54 23.55
CA ASN A 104 -11.78 16.71 22.35
C ASN A 104 -10.39 16.23 21.90
N MET A 105 -9.78 15.38 22.72
CA MET A 105 -8.42 14.86 22.53
C MET A 105 -8.26 14.01 21.27
N GLY A 106 -9.34 13.33 20.83
CA GLY A 106 -9.39 12.46 19.66
C GLY A 106 -9.64 13.16 18.33
N ALA A 107 -9.72 14.50 18.29
CA ALA A 107 -9.88 15.23 17.02
C ALA A 107 -8.62 15.10 16.19
N TRP A 108 -8.76 14.80 14.89
CA TRP A 108 -7.67 14.62 13.94
C TRP A 108 -7.32 15.93 13.24
N PHE A 109 -6.02 16.17 13.09
CA PHE A 109 -5.47 17.33 12.42
C PHE A 109 -4.33 16.93 11.49
N PRO A 110 -4.27 17.48 10.28
CA PRO A 110 -3.20 17.21 9.34
C PRO A 110 -1.89 17.85 9.82
N VAL A 111 -0.81 17.10 9.70
CA VAL A 111 0.56 17.56 9.97
C VAL A 111 1.39 17.31 8.72
N VAL A 112 2.12 18.31 8.28
CA VAL A 112 3.08 18.18 7.19
C VAL A 112 4.48 18.11 7.77
N HIS A 113 5.23 17.12 7.32
CA HIS A 113 6.65 16.96 7.60
C HIS A 113 7.44 17.16 6.33
N PHE A 114 8.30 18.15 6.32
CA PHE A 114 9.11 18.58 5.19
C PHE A 114 10.59 18.35 5.50
N ILE A 115 11.30 17.65 4.62
CA ILE A 115 12.74 17.39 4.72
C ILE A 115 13.36 17.82 3.40
N GLU A 116 14.32 18.74 3.45
CA GLU A 116 15.02 19.26 2.28
C GLU A 116 16.46 19.64 2.59
N PRO A 117 17.31 19.85 1.56
CA PRO A 117 18.63 20.45 1.76
C PRO A 117 18.50 21.81 2.45
N ASN A 118 19.38 22.08 3.42
CA ASN A 118 19.36 23.28 4.23
C ASN A 118 20.34 24.32 3.67
N ASP A 119 19.81 25.34 3.04
CA ASP A 119 20.61 26.44 2.48
C ASP A 119 21.29 27.30 3.57
N ASP A 120 20.71 27.32 4.78
CA ASP A 120 21.21 28.07 5.95
C ASP A 120 22.10 27.21 6.86
N MET A 121 22.60 26.07 6.38
CA MET A 121 23.42 25.17 7.18
C MET A 121 24.68 25.84 7.74
N ARG A 122 25.06 25.47 8.96
CA ARG A 122 26.27 25.93 9.63
C ARG A 122 27.13 24.75 10.07
N PRO A 123 28.17 24.36 9.31
CA PRO A 123 28.94 23.15 9.56
C PRO A 123 29.57 23.02 10.95
N SER A 124 29.86 24.16 11.59
CA SER A 124 30.45 24.19 12.93
C SER A 124 29.43 24.31 14.07
N SER A 125 28.14 24.38 13.75
CA SER A 125 27.09 24.50 14.75
C SER A 125 26.69 23.15 15.32
N PRO A 126 26.57 22.97 16.63
CA PRO A 126 26.03 21.75 17.24
C PRO A 126 24.49 21.70 17.20
N LEU A 127 23.83 22.76 16.73
CA LEU A 127 22.37 22.84 16.75
C LEU A 127 21.76 22.00 15.64
N SER A 128 20.74 21.22 15.97
CA SER A 128 20.06 20.33 15.02
C SER A 128 19.50 21.07 13.80
N LYS A 129 18.99 22.30 13.97
CA LYS A 129 18.45 23.13 12.89
C LYS A 129 19.49 23.60 11.85
N ASP A 130 20.78 23.56 12.20
CA ASP A 130 21.88 24.04 11.36
C ASP A 130 22.53 22.90 10.55
N LYS A 131 21.97 21.70 10.59
CA LYS A 131 22.45 20.51 9.88
C LYS A 131 22.18 20.59 8.38
N PRO A 132 22.85 19.75 7.56
CA PRO A 132 22.74 19.77 6.09
C PRO A 132 21.34 19.56 5.52
N PHE A 133 20.50 18.80 6.20
CA PHE A 133 19.10 18.62 5.81
C PHE A 133 18.20 19.20 6.88
N ALA A 134 17.36 20.16 6.50
CA ALA A 134 16.33 20.71 7.36
C ALA A 134 15.16 19.73 7.50
N SER A 135 14.60 19.65 8.69
CA SER A 135 13.43 18.83 9.00
C SER A 135 12.41 19.69 9.74
N VAL A 136 11.34 20.06 9.06
CA VAL A 136 10.33 20.99 9.57
C VAL A 136 8.99 20.28 9.61
N LYS A 137 8.31 20.37 10.77
CA LYS A 137 6.93 19.91 10.92
C LYS A 137 6.03 21.10 11.20
N TYR A 138 4.89 21.16 10.52
CA TYR A 138 3.93 22.26 10.69
C TYR A 138 2.49 21.79 10.42
N GLU A 139 1.53 22.55 10.92
CA GLU A 139 0.10 22.35 10.64
C GLU A 139 -0.30 23.16 9.40
N PRO A 140 -0.87 22.52 8.34
CA PRO A 140 -1.40 23.27 7.20
C PRO A 140 -2.48 24.28 7.64
N GLY A 141 -2.37 25.52 7.16
CA GLY A 141 -3.32 26.57 7.50
C GLY A 141 -3.10 27.27 8.84
N ASN A 142 -2.04 26.95 9.59
CA ASN A 142 -1.61 27.78 10.71
C ASN A 142 -1.02 29.08 10.18
N VAL A 143 -1.75 30.20 10.40
CA VAL A 143 -1.39 31.52 9.88
C VAL A 143 -0.40 32.28 10.78
N ASN A 144 -0.03 31.74 11.92
CA ASN A 144 0.95 32.35 12.79
C ASN A 144 2.32 32.30 12.13
N LYS A 145 2.98 33.45 12.00
CA LYS A 145 4.37 33.50 11.52
C LYS A 145 5.23 32.73 12.52
N ASP A 146 6.09 31.86 12.00
CA ASP A 146 7.04 31.06 12.77
C ASP A 146 6.40 29.96 13.66
N ALA A 147 5.13 29.61 13.47
CA ALA A 147 4.46 28.54 14.19
C ALA A 147 4.78 27.16 13.59
N PHE A 148 6.05 26.79 13.64
CA PHE A 148 6.45 25.42 13.36
C PHE A 148 6.27 24.55 14.59
N LEU A 149 5.71 23.35 14.41
CA LEU A 149 5.62 22.34 15.47
C LEU A 149 7.01 21.85 15.87
N SER A 150 7.91 21.67 14.91
CA SER A 150 9.29 21.25 15.15
C SER A 150 10.20 21.72 14.03
N VAL A 151 11.40 22.23 14.41
CA VAL A 151 12.49 22.55 13.48
C VAL A 151 13.73 21.82 13.96
N LYS A 152 14.10 20.79 13.19
CA LYS A 152 15.28 19.94 13.43
C LYS A 152 16.07 19.79 12.13
N GLY A 153 17.09 18.94 12.11
CA GLY A 153 17.81 18.58 10.91
C GLY A 153 18.54 17.25 11.04
N PHE A 154 19.00 16.77 9.92
CA PHE A 154 19.74 15.53 9.78
C PHE A 154 21.11 15.80 9.16
N ASP A 155 22.10 15.01 9.54
CA ASP A 155 23.44 15.08 8.95
C ASP A 155 23.48 14.50 7.54
N GLU A 156 22.62 13.52 7.27
CA GLU A 156 22.42 12.87 5.97
C GLU A 156 20.92 12.81 5.66
N PHE A 157 20.56 12.66 4.39
CA PHE A 157 19.16 12.48 4.00
C PHE A 157 18.58 11.23 4.62
N PRO A 158 17.55 11.32 5.48
CA PRO A 158 17.11 10.20 6.31
C PRO A 158 16.18 9.23 5.60
N ALA A 159 15.99 9.35 4.28
CA ALA A 159 15.07 8.51 3.54
C ALA A 159 15.76 7.68 2.47
N TYR A 160 15.41 6.40 2.39
CA TYR A 160 15.74 5.51 1.32
C TYR A 160 14.58 5.47 0.33
N VAL A 161 14.83 5.97 -0.89
CA VAL A 161 13.78 6.08 -1.92
C VAL A 161 14.25 5.36 -3.19
N PRO A 162 14.23 4.02 -3.20
CA PRO A 162 14.51 3.26 -4.41
C PRO A 162 13.42 3.52 -5.44
N ARG A 163 13.82 3.64 -6.71
CA ARG A 163 12.96 3.89 -7.85
C ARG A 163 13.25 2.87 -8.94
N TRP A 164 12.20 2.27 -9.47
CA TRP A 164 12.29 1.29 -10.54
C TRP A 164 12.26 2.00 -11.89
N GLY A 165 13.19 1.66 -12.78
CA GLY A 165 13.13 2.09 -14.17
C GLY A 165 13.02 3.60 -14.36
N LEU A 166 14.04 4.37 -13.95
CA LEU A 166 14.08 5.81 -14.22
C LEU A 166 14.34 6.06 -15.71
N THR A 167 13.53 6.90 -16.32
CA THR A 167 13.66 7.33 -17.71
C THR A 167 13.77 8.85 -17.75
N GLY A 168 14.89 9.36 -18.24
CA GLY A 168 15.11 10.80 -18.37
C GLY A 168 15.10 11.53 -17.03
N GLU A 169 14.26 12.55 -16.90
CA GLU A 169 14.14 13.41 -15.73
C GLU A 169 13.01 13.00 -14.77
N ASP A 170 12.51 11.77 -14.88
CA ASP A 170 11.41 11.29 -14.05
C ASP A 170 11.81 11.30 -12.56
N ILE A 171 10.94 11.89 -11.74
CA ILE A 171 11.14 11.93 -10.28
C ILE A 171 10.74 10.60 -9.65
N TYR A 172 9.63 10.02 -10.09
CA TYR A 172 9.13 8.73 -9.63
C TYR A 172 9.54 7.60 -10.58
N GLY A 173 9.67 6.39 -10.04
CA GLY A 173 9.96 5.21 -10.83
C GLY A 173 8.84 4.88 -11.81
N THR A 174 9.24 4.40 -12.97
CA THR A 174 8.34 3.98 -14.05
C THR A 174 8.62 2.54 -14.42
N ASP A 175 7.71 1.92 -15.20
CA ASP A 175 7.91 0.59 -15.79
C ASP A 175 8.22 -0.53 -14.78
N CYS A 176 7.61 -0.46 -13.58
CA CYS A 176 7.76 -1.50 -12.58
C CYS A 176 7.00 -2.79 -12.95
N PRO A 177 7.31 -3.94 -12.32
CA PRO A 177 6.63 -5.21 -12.56
C PRO A 177 5.10 -5.11 -12.52
N GLY A 178 4.56 -4.40 -11.53
CA GLY A 178 3.12 -4.19 -11.41
C GLY A 178 2.51 -3.43 -12.59
N MET A 179 3.22 -2.44 -13.14
CA MET A 179 2.77 -1.70 -14.32
C MET A 179 2.83 -2.57 -15.57
N GLN A 180 3.91 -3.35 -15.75
CA GLN A 180 4.07 -4.27 -16.88
C GLN A 180 3.01 -5.37 -16.87
N ALA A 181 2.76 -5.97 -15.72
CA ALA A 181 1.80 -7.06 -15.56
C ALA A 181 0.34 -6.62 -15.48
N LEU A 182 0.04 -5.30 -15.37
CA LEU A 182 -1.31 -4.78 -15.10
C LEU A 182 -2.36 -5.25 -16.10
N GLY A 183 -2.00 -5.32 -17.38
CA GLY A 183 -2.89 -5.81 -18.45
C GLY A 183 -3.27 -7.27 -18.25
N ASP A 184 -2.28 -8.12 -18.01
CA ASP A 184 -2.45 -9.55 -17.76
C ASP A 184 -3.22 -9.81 -16.46
N ILE A 185 -2.94 -9.07 -15.39
CA ILE A 185 -3.67 -9.16 -14.11
C ILE A 185 -5.15 -8.85 -14.30
N LYS A 186 -5.48 -7.76 -15.02
CA LYS A 186 -6.88 -7.42 -15.30
C LYS A 186 -7.56 -8.46 -16.20
N GLY A 187 -6.84 -9.00 -17.18
CA GLY A 187 -7.31 -10.11 -18.03
C GLY A 187 -7.66 -11.32 -17.19
N LEU A 188 -6.73 -11.78 -16.37
CA LEU A 188 -6.89 -12.93 -15.49
C LEU A 188 -8.08 -12.79 -14.52
N GLN A 189 -8.26 -11.60 -13.93
CA GLN A 189 -9.42 -11.33 -13.07
C GLN A 189 -10.76 -11.47 -13.81
N ILE A 190 -10.82 -11.03 -15.07
CA ILE A 190 -12.02 -11.18 -15.89
C ILE A 190 -12.26 -12.65 -16.24
N GLU A 191 -11.22 -13.39 -16.58
CA GLU A 191 -11.29 -14.81 -16.89
C GLU A 191 -11.72 -15.64 -15.69
N GLU A 192 -11.15 -15.40 -14.50
CA GLU A 192 -11.58 -16.03 -13.25
C GLU A 192 -13.06 -15.74 -12.94
N LYS A 193 -13.51 -14.50 -13.13
CA LYS A 193 -14.92 -14.15 -12.97
C LYS A 193 -15.82 -14.89 -13.96
N ARG A 194 -15.42 -15.00 -15.22
CA ARG A 194 -16.17 -15.73 -16.26
C ARG A 194 -16.20 -17.23 -15.96
N LYS A 195 -15.10 -17.80 -15.52
CA LYS A 195 -15.00 -19.21 -15.07
C LYS A 195 -15.96 -19.48 -13.91
N ALA A 196 -15.97 -18.64 -12.89
CA ALA A 196 -16.90 -18.76 -11.78
C ALA A 196 -18.37 -18.69 -12.24
N GLN A 197 -18.70 -17.75 -13.13
CA GLN A 197 -20.04 -17.63 -13.73
C GLN A 197 -20.42 -18.85 -14.59
N ALA A 198 -19.45 -19.43 -15.29
CA ALA A 198 -19.66 -20.62 -16.11
C ALA A 198 -19.95 -21.85 -15.24
N ILE A 199 -19.20 -22.02 -14.17
CA ILE A 199 -19.42 -23.05 -13.16
C ILE A 199 -20.78 -22.88 -12.49
N ASP A 200 -21.15 -21.68 -12.11
CA ASP A 200 -22.47 -21.40 -11.52
C ASP A 200 -23.62 -21.78 -12.47
N LYS A 201 -23.52 -21.42 -13.75
CA LYS A 201 -24.50 -21.84 -14.77
C LYS A 201 -24.54 -23.34 -15.00
N GLN A 202 -23.42 -24.04 -14.83
CA GLN A 202 -23.36 -25.49 -14.95
C GLN A 202 -24.00 -26.20 -13.74
N VAL A 203 -23.75 -25.69 -12.55
CA VAL A 203 -24.26 -26.24 -11.28
C VAL A 203 -25.71 -25.85 -11.09
N ASN A 204 -26.12 -24.65 -11.49
CA ASN A 204 -27.43 -24.07 -11.26
C ASN A 204 -27.99 -23.45 -12.56
N PRO A 205 -28.28 -24.28 -13.58
CA PRO A 205 -28.74 -23.80 -14.87
C PRO A 205 -30.13 -23.17 -14.76
N PRO A 206 -30.45 -22.14 -15.56
CA PRO A 206 -31.82 -21.65 -15.65
C PRO A 206 -32.75 -22.73 -16.12
N LEU A 207 -33.92 -22.81 -15.48
CA LEU A 207 -34.91 -23.82 -15.72
C LEU A 207 -35.97 -23.31 -16.70
N SER A 208 -36.40 -24.18 -17.62
CA SER A 208 -37.59 -24.03 -18.43
C SER A 208 -38.72 -24.83 -17.79
N ALA A 209 -39.86 -24.23 -17.60
CA ALA A 209 -41.02 -24.89 -17.01
C ALA A 209 -42.29 -24.55 -17.78
N PRO A 210 -43.29 -25.47 -17.84
CA PRO A 210 -44.58 -25.22 -18.49
C PRO A 210 -45.35 -24.08 -17.78
N PRO A 211 -46.24 -23.35 -18.51
CA PRO A 211 -46.99 -22.24 -17.93
C PRO A 211 -47.85 -22.60 -16.72
N SER A 212 -48.28 -23.87 -16.64
CA SER A 212 -49.08 -24.43 -15.52
C SER A 212 -48.37 -24.32 -14.16
N VAL A 213 -47.02 -24.26 -14.20
CA VAL A 213 -46.18 -24.23 -12.99
C VAL A 213 -45.94 -22.78 -12.45
N ARG A 214 -46.45 -21.76 -13.17
CA ARG A 214 -46.18 -20.34 -12.85
C ARG A 214 -46.51 -19.95 -11.43
N ASN A 215 -47.58 -20.55 -10.86
CA ASN A 215 -48.09 -20.25 -9.51
C ASN A 215 -47.81 -21.37 -8.50
N THR A 216 -47.02 -22.38 -8.88
CA THR A 216 -46.72 -23.51 -8.00
C THR A 216 -45.31 -23.29 -7.36
N PRO A 217 -45.18 -23.45 -6.05
CA PRO A 217 -43.87 -23.33 -5.42
C PRO A 217 -43.00 -24.47 -5.90
N ILE A 218 -41.88 -24.14 -6.53
CA ILE A 218 -40.85 -25.08 -6.99
C ILE A 218 -39.62 -24.96 -6.11
N THR A 219 -39.10 -26.05 -5.63
CA THR A 219 -37.82 -26.09 -4.92
C THR A 219 -36.69 -26.48 -5.86
N SER A 220 -35.60 -25.70 -5.86
CA SER A 220 -34.35 -26.01 -6.54
C SER A 220 -33.32 -26.66 -5.60
N LEU A 221 -33.70 -27.01 -4.37
CA LEU A 221 -32.82 -27.66 -3.42
C LEU A 221 -32.49 -29.11 -3.83
N PRO A 222 -31.26 -29.58 -3.60
CA PRO A 222 -30.87 -30.97 -3.84
C PRO A 222 -31.81 -31.94 -3.10
N GLY A 223 -32.38 -32.91 -3.83
CA GLY A 223 -33.34 -33.85 -3.25
C GLY A 223 -34.75 -33.31 -3.04
N GLY A 224 -35.03 -32.05 -3.41
CA GLY A 224 -36.38 -31.48 -3.32
C GLY A 224 -37.37 -32.17 -4.25
N LEU A 225 -38.56 -32.51 -3.72
CA LEU A 225 -39.66 -33.10 -4.50
C LEU A 225 -40.53 -31.97 -5.08
N ASN A 226 -40.61 -31.91 -6.40
CA ASN A 226 -41.49 -30.97 -7.10
C ASN A 226 -42.65 -31.79 -7.74
N VAL A 227 -43.88 -31.48 -7.31
CA VAL A 227 -45.11 -32.09 -7.86
C VAL A 227 -45.86 -31.02 -8.65
N TYR A 228 -46.09 -31.28 -9.93
CA TYR A 228 -46.81 -30.38 -10.83
C TYR A 228 -47.61 -31.13 -11.87
N ASP A 229 -48.68 -30.51 -12.37
CA ASP A 229 -49.48 -31.07 -13.45
C ASP A 229 -48.86 -30.72 -14.81
N ALA A 230 -48.39 -31.70 -15.54
CA ALA A 230 -47.77 -31.55 -16.87
C ALA A 230 -48.82 -31.27 -17.98
N GLY A 231 -50.13 -31.21 -17.68
CA GLY A 231 -51.15 -30.82 -18.66
C GLY A 231 -51.32 -31.72 -19.86
N GLY A 232 -50.89 -33.00 -19.78
CA GLY A 232 -51.01 -33.98 -20.85
C GLY A 232 -50.06 -33.78 -22.07
N THR A 233 -49.23 -32.75 -22.09
CA THR A 233 -48.32 -32.41 -23.20
C THR A 233 -46.91 -32.97 -23.00
N GLY A 234 -46.63 -33.68 -21.91
CA GLY A 234 -45.31 -34.26 -21.62
C GLY A 234 -44.23 -33.20 -21.31
N GLN A 235 -44.61 -31.93 -21.16
CA GLN A 235 -43.66 -30.87 -20.81
C GLN A 235 -43.11 -31.07 -19.41
N LYS A 236 -41.80 -31.09 -19.28
CA LYS A 236 -41.09 -31.29 -18.02
C LYS A 236 -40.39 -29.98 -17.62
N ILE A 237 -40.05 -29.87 -16.32
CA ILE A 237 -39.10 -28.88 -15.85
C ILE A 237 -37.74 -29.37 -16.27
N GLU A 238 -37.09 -28.68 -17.17
CA GLU A 238 -35.78 -29.04 -17.71
C GLU A 238 -34.85 -27.83 -17.67
N SER A 239 -33.56 -28.08 -17.70
CA SER A 239 -32.60 -27.04 -17.95
C SER A 239 -32.88 -26.36 -19.27
N LEU A 240 -32.98 -25.00 -19.28
CA LEU A 240 -33.26 -24.23 -20.51
C LEU A 240 -32.23 -24.51 -21.60
N TYR A 241 -31.01 -24.80 -21.21
CA TYR A 241 -29.94 -25.25 -22.07
C TYR A 241 -28.94 -26.12 -21.30
N ALA A 242 -28.35 -27.07 -21.94
CA ALA A 242 -27.26 -27.87 -21.39
C ALA A 242 -25.95 -27.07 -21.60
N VAL A 243 -25.34 -26.67 -20.53
CA VAL A 243 -24.02 -25.99 -20.58
C VAL A 243 -22.95 -27.06 -20.42
N ASN A 244 -22.46 -27.61 -21.54
CA ASN A 244 -21.28 -28.46 -21.56
C ASN A 244 -20.06 -27.56 -21.82
N LEU A 245 -19.47 -27.04 -20.77
CA LEU A 245 -18.26 -26.23 -20.87
C LEU A 245 -17.04 -27.15 -20.70
N ASP A 246 -16.21 -27.24 -21.72
CA ASP A 246 -14.85 -27.73 -21.55
C ASP A 246 -14.01 -26.57 -21.02
N LEU A 247 -13.73 -26.60 -19.71
CA LEU A 247 -12.96 -25.56 -19.04
C LEU A 247 -11.44 -25.79 -19.16
N ARG A 248 -11.01 -26.83 -19.90
CA ARG A 248 -9.56 -27.14 -20.00
C ARG A 248 -8.79 -26.06 -20.75
N ASP A 249 -9.30 -25.66 -21.91
CA ASP A 249 -8.65 -24.60 -22.71
C ASP A 249 -8.59 -23.28 -21.95
N LEU A 250 -9.67 -22.93 -21.25
CA LEU A 250 -9.71 -21.74 -20.41
C LEU A 250 -8.67 -21.82 -19.28
N LYS A 251 -8.55 -22.98 -18.64
CA LYS A 251 -7.56 -23.19 -17.58
C LYS A 251 -6.14 -23.09 -18.11
N GLU A 252 -5.85 -23.68 -19.27
CA GLU A 252 -4.52 -23.60 -19.89
C GLU A 252 -4.16 -22.16 -20.27
N ASP A 253 -5.13 -21.36 -20.70
CA ASP A 253 -4.92 -19.94 -21.01
C ASP A 253 -4.62 -19.15 -19.73
N MET A 254 -5.40 -19.36 -18.69
CA MET A 254 -5.16 -18.75 -17.38
C MET A 254 -3.79 -19.12 -16.80
N ASP A 255 -3.38 -20.39 -16.88
CA ASP A 255 -2.07 -20.86 -16.44
C ASP A 255 -0.91 -20.20 -17.23
N ARG A 256 -1.15 -19.85 -18.51
CA ARG A 256 -0.18 -19.09 -19.32
C ARG A 256 -0.09 -17.63 -18.90
N VAL A 257 -1.22 -16.99 -18.62
CA VAL A 257 -1.28 -15.61 -18.14
C VAL A 257 -0.61 -15.51 -16.76
N GLU A 258 -0.91 -16.45 -15.86
CA GLU A 258 -0.30 -16.50 -14.53
C GLU A 258 1.23 -16.64 -14.61
N ARG A 259 1.75 -17.48 -15.51
CA ARG A 259 3.20 -17.56 -15.72
C ARG A 259 3.80 -16.24 -16.18
N ARG A 260 3.18 -15.54 -17.14
CA ARG A 260 3.68 -14.21 -17.56
C ARG A 260 3.70 -13.19 -16.43
N ILE A 261 2.68 -13.22 -15.57
CA ILE A 261 2.64 -12.36 -14.37
C ILE A 261 3.80 -12.73 -13.44
N ASN A 262 4.01 -14.02 -13.16
CA ASN A 262 5.10 -14.50 -12.31
C ASN A 262 6.47 -14.14 -12.87
N ASP A 263 6.65 -14.25 -14.19
CA ASP A 263 7.89 -13.85 -14.89
C ASP A 263 8.15 -12.32 -14.72
N ALA A 264 7.12 -11.50 -14.86
CA ALA A 264 7.23 -10.06 -14.68
C ALA A 264 7.65 -9.67 -13.24
N PHE A 265 7.21 -10.43 -12.24
CA PHE A 265 7.59 -10.26 -10.84
C PHE A 265 8.85 -11.01 -10.42
N PHE A 266 9.55 -11.66 -11.34
CA PHE A 266 10.79 -12.42 -11.09
C PHE A 266 10.63 -13.52 -10.03
N VAL A 267 9.46 -14.15 -9.94
CA VAL A 267 9.14 -15.14 -8.89
C VAL A 267 10.13 -16.30 -8.91
N ASP A 268 10.45 -16.85 -10.08
CA ASP A 268 11.38 -17.97 -10.20
C ASP A 268 12.80 -17.62 -9.74
N LEU A 269 13.26 -16.39 -9.99
CA LEU A 269 14.55 -15.90 -9.51
C LEU A 269 14.60 -15.86 -7.98
N PHE A 270 13.55 -15.30 -7.35
CA PHE A 270 13.49 -15.22 -5.89
C PHE A 270 13.34 -16.60 -5.25
N LEU A 271 12.57 -17.51 -5.85
CA LEU A 271 12.46 -18.90 -5.39
C LEU A 271 13.80 -19.63 -5.51
N ALA A 272 14.51 -19.44 -6.61
CA ALA A 272 15.84 -20.03 -6.78
C ALA A 272 16.83 -19.55 -5.71
N ILE A 273 16.84 -18.24 -5.40
CA ILE A 273 17.67 -17.66 -4.35
C ILE A 273 17.27 -18.20 -2.96
N SER A 274 15.97 -18.27 -2.69
CA SER A 274 15.46 -18.78 -1.42
C SER A 274 15.78 -20.25 -1.17
N ASN A 275 15.82 -21.05 -2.25
CA ASN A 275 16.14 -22.49 -2.18
C ASN A 275 17.65 -22.81 -2.21
N MET A 276 18.51 -21.80 -2.36
CA MET A 276 19.97 -21.99 -2.26
C MET A 276 20.36 -22.21 -0.79
N GLU A 277 20.53 -23.46 -0.40
CA GLU A 277 21.09 -23.83 0.89
C GLU A 277 22.57 -23.42 0.94
N GLY A 278 22.96 -22.61 1.91
CA GLY A 278 24.35 -22.40 2.26
C GLY A 278 25.02 -21.09 1.83
N ILE A 279 24.27 -20.01 1.63
CA ILE A 279 24.83 -18.65 1.51
C ILE A 279 24.97 -18.00 2.89
#